data_5f1ea00afc33625b202f26e003ba8b7d
#
_entry.id   5f1ea00afc33625b202f26e003ba8b7d
#
_cell.length_a   1.000
_cell.length_b   1.000
_cell.length_c   1.000
_cell.angle_alpha   90.00
_cell.angle_beta   90.00
_cell.angle_gamma   90.00
#
_symmetry.space_group_name_H-M   'P 1'
#
loop_
_entity.id
_entity.type
_entity.pdbx_description
1 polymer ?
#
loop_
_entity_poly.entity_id
_entity_poly.type
_entity_poly.pdbx_seq_one_letter_code
_entity_poly.pdbx_strand_id
1 'polypeptide(L)'
;VSWSRGLGDVYKRQGWYKSTIIAFLIINPPLLLILNSMGLDGNFIIGWVFLLQFIFTLALALKCYPLQPGGLLALEAIVMGLTSTKSVFHEIENNLEVILLLVFMVAGIYFMKNLMLTIFTKLLLSIRSKTLLSLLFCISAAVLSAFLDALTVTAVLIGVTIGFYRIYHAVASGGSFSDESHDYHANSSINTLKLEELEDFKAFLRDLVMHGAVGTALGGVCTLVGEPQNLLIATIAGWELSLIHISEPTRPTD
;
A
#
# COMPACT_ATOMS: atom_id res chain seq x y z
N VAL A 1 -11.18 -8.32 22.74
CA VAL A 1 -10.23 -7.57 23.61
C VAL A 1 -8.85 -7.44 22.94
N SER A 2 -8.41 -8.39 22.11
CA SER A 2 -7.09 -8.27 21.45
C SER A 2 -7.08 -7.26 20.29
N TRP A 3 -8.18 -7.10 19.59
CA TRP A 3 -8.37 -6.01 18.60
C TRP A 3 -8.28 -4.63 19.25
N SER A 4 -8.81 -4.49 20.48
CA SER A 4 -8.74 -3.24 21.24
C SER A 4 -7.33 -2.94 21.75
N ARG A 5 -6.49 -3.95 22.05
CA ARG A 5 -5.09 -3.73 22.42
C ARG A 5 -4.26 -3.30 21.20
N GLY A 6 -4.43 -3.94 20.06
CA GLY A 6 -3.76 -3.52 18.82
C GLY A 6 -4.16 -2.11 18.36
N LEU A 7 -5.46 -1.77 18.43
CA LEU A 7 -5.96 -0.42 18.19
C LEU A 7 -5.47 0.57 19.26
N GLY A 8 -5.40 0.19 20.52
CA GLY A 8 -4.88 1.03 21.60
C GLY A 8 -3.39 1.35 21.44
N ASP A 9 -2.58 0.40 21.00
CA ASP A 9 -1.15 0.61 20.70
C ASP A 9 -0.94 1.45 19.43
N VAL A 10 -1.77 1.25 18.41
CA VAL A 10 -1.80 2.11 17.21
C VAL A 10 -2.25 3.53 17.59
N TYR A 11 -3.26 3.68 18.45
CA TYR A 11 -3.72 4.99 18.93
C TYR A 11 -2.66 5.71 19.78
N LYS A 12 -1.95 5.00 20.66
CA LYS A 12 -0.86 5.58 21.46
C LYS A 12 0.34 5.98 20.61
N ARG A 13 0.68 5.20 19.59
CA ARG A 13 1.76 5.52 18.64
C ARG A 13 1.40 6.69 17.72
N GLN A 14 0.12 6.97 17.49
CA GLN A 14 -0.33 8.09 16.67
C GLN A 14 -0.35 9.43 17.43
N GLY A 15 -0.27 9.44 18.75
CA GLY A 15 -0.31 10.67 19.55
C GLY A 15 0.81 11.64 19.19
N TRP A 16 2.05 11.19 19.18
CA TRP A 16 3.21 12.00 18.80
C TRP A 16 3.16 12.45 17.33
N TYR A 17 2.71 11.57 16.42
CA TYR A 17 2.56 11.88 15.01
C TYR A 17 1.54 13.00 14.77
N LYS A 18 0.38 12.92 15.41
CA LYS A 18 -0.63 13.98 15.37
C LYS A 18 -0.09 15.32 15.91
N SER A 19 0.64 15.29 17.03
CA SER A 19 1.28 16.47 17.60
C SER A 19 2.32 17.06 16.65
N THR A 20 3.09 16.24 15.95
CA THR A 20 4.06 16.67 14.94
C THR A 20 3.38 17.35 13.75
N ILE A 21 2.29 16.80 13.24
CA ILE A 21 1.52 17.42 12.13
C ILE A 21 0.91 18.74 12.56
N ILE A 22 0.35 18.81 13.77
CA ILE A 22 -0.18 20.07 14.33
C ILE A 22 0.95 21.10 14.48
N ALA A 23 2.13 20.67 14.92
CA ALA A 23 3.29 21.55 15.01
C ALA A 23 3.72 22.09 13.64
N PHE A 24 3.70 21.25 12.59
CA PHE A 24 3.96 21.71 11.22
C PHE A 24 3.00 22.81 10.80
N LEU A 25 1.68 22.59 10.95
CA LEU A 25 0.65 23.56 10.60
C LEU A 25 0.74 24.87 11.41
N ILE A 26 1.24 24.83 12.64
CA ILE A 26 1.41 26.03 13.46
C ILE A 26 2.70 26.79 13.12
N ILE A 27 3.77 26.06 12.76
CA ILE A 27 5.11 26.64 12.55
C ILE A 27 5.24 27.21 11.12
N ASN A 28 4.62 26.62 10.13
CA ASN A 28 4.80 27.03 8.73
C ASN A 28 4.42 28.51 8.47
N PRO A 29 3.24 29.04 8.91
CA PRO A 29 2.87 30.41 8.63
C PRO A 29 3.83 31.45 9.26
N PRO A 30 4.19 31.39 10.56
CA PRO A 30 5.16 32.32 11.11
C PRO A 30 6.55 32.18 10.51
N LEU A 31 6.95 30.96 10.13
CA LEU A 31 8.23 30.72 9.45
C LEU A 31 8.30 31.46 8.11
N LEU A 32 7.22 31.40 7.31
CA LEU A 32 7.13 32.15 6.04
C LEU A 32 7.25 33.65 6.27
N LEU A 33 6.57 34.20 7.28
CA LEU A 33 6.63 35.62 7.60
C LEU A 33 8.02 36.05 8.03
N ILE A 34 8.71 35.24 8.84
CA ILE A 34 10.10 35.51 9.29
C ILE A 34 11.04 35.50 8.10
N LEU A 35 10.99 34.49 7.23
CA LEU A 35 11.84 34.38 6.04
C LEU A 35 11.69 35.59 5.12
N ASN A 36 10.45 35.98 4.86
CA ASN A 36 10.16 37.17 4.04
C ASN A 36 10.65 38.46 4.70
N SER A 37 10.54 38.60 6.03
CA SER A 37 11.07 39.76 6.76
C SER A 37 12.60 39.86 6.74
N MET A 38 13.29 38.73 6.61
CA MET A 38 14.74 38.67 6.46
C MET A 38 15.20 38.95 5.02
N GLY A 39 14.30 39.20 4.08
CA GLY A 39 14.64 39.46 2.67
C GLY A 39 15.05 38.21 1.90
N LEU A 40 14.73 37.02 2.43
CA LEU A 40 14.93 35.73 1.75
C LEU A 40 13.71 35.40 0.90
N ASP A 41 13.91 34.54 -0.11
CA ASP A 41 12.79 33.97 -0.87
C ASP A 41 12.05 32.94 0.01
N GLY A 42 11.15 33.48 0.86
CA GLY A 42 10.40 32.68 1.82
C GLY A 42 9.53 31.62 1.13
N ASN A 43 8.96 31.93 -0.05
CA ASN A 43 8.11 30.98 -0.78
C ASN A 43 8.92 29.75 -1.27
N PHE A 44 10.14 29.98 -1.76
CA PHE A 44 11.02 28.89 -2.21
C PHE A 44 11.45 28.01 -1.03
N ILE A 45 11.91 28.63 0.06
CA ILE A 45 12.40 27.90 1.24
C ILE A 45 11.27 27.12 1.89
N ILE A 46 10.11 27.73 2.10
CA ILE A 46 8.97 27.05 2.71
C ILE A 46 8.42 25.94 1.82
N GLY A 47 8.50 26.07 0.50
CA GLY A 47 8.16 25.02 -0.44
C GLY A 47 8.98 23.74 -0.20
N TRP A 48 10.30 23.88 0.03
CA TRP A 48 11.15 22.76 0.42
C TRP A 48 10.78 22.18 1.80
N VAL A 49 10.41 23.03 2.75
CA VAL A 49 9.94 22.57 4.08
C VAL A 49 8.67 21.73 3.92
N PHE A 50 7.71 22.18 3.13
CA PHE A 50 6.49 21.40 2.83
C PHE A 50 6.80 20.07 2.16
N LEU A 51 7.72 20.05 1.20
CA LEU A 51 8.15 18.82 0.55
C LEU A 51 8.76 17.83 1.57
N LEU A 52 9.63 18.29 2.45
CA LEU A 52 10.23 17.46 3.51
C LEU A 52 9.17 16.96 4.51
N GLN A 53 8.23 17.80 4.90
CA GLN A 53 7.11 17.43 5.76
C GLN A 53 6.22 16.37 5.07
N PHE A 54 5.94 16.51 3.78
CA PHE A 54 5.19 15.53 3.01
C PHE A 54 5.94 14.19 2.91
N ILE A 55 7.25 14.23 2.62
CA ILE A 55 8.11 13.03 2.64
C ILE A 55 8.08 12.35 4.02
N PHE A 56 8.09 13.13 5.11
CA PHE A 56 7.96 12.59 6.46
C PHE A 56 6.62 11.85 6.66
N THR A 57 5.50 12.39 6.16
CA THR A 57 4.21 11.70 6.25
C THR A 57 4.21 10.39 5.46
N LEU A 58 4.82 10.36 4.28
CA LEU A 58 4.95 9.16 3.45
C LEU A 58 5.88 8.12 4.07
N ALA A 59 7.02 8.53 4.64
CA ALA A 59 7.95 7.61 5.31
C ALA A 59 7.30 6.87 6.50
N LEU A 60 6.31 7.48 7.13
CA LEU A 60 5.56 6.89 8.23
C LEU A 60 4.26 6.19 7.80
N ALA A 61 3.97 6.10 6.51
CA ALA A 61 2.74 5.54 5.97
C ALA A 61 2.43 4.12 6.45
N LEU A 62 3.47 3.29 6.70
CA LEU A 62 3.31 1.94 7.23
C LEU A 62 2.82 1.90 8.70
N LYS A 63 2.96 3.00 9.44
CA LYS A 63 2.62 3.09 10.87
C LYS A 63 1.49 4.08 11.17
N CYS A 64 1.29 5.04 10.30
CA CYS A 64 0.36 6.15 10.46
C CYS A 64 -0.37 6.43 9.14
N TYR A 65 -1.58 6.95 9.20
CA TYR A 65 -2.34 7.30 7.99
C TYR A 65 -1.76 8.57 7.33
N PRO A 66 -1.18 8.51 6.13
CA PRO A 66 -0.54 9.67 5.48
C PRO A 66 -1.53 10.59 4.76
N LEU A 67 -2.70 10.09 4.37
CA LEU A 67 -3.64 10.81 3.51
C LEU A 67 -4.17 12.10 4.15
N GLN A 68 -4.61 12.02 5.41
CA GLN A 68 -5.15 13.20 6.11
C GLN A 68 -4.09 14.28 6.34
N PRO A 69 -2.88 13.97 6.87
CA PRO A 69 -1.84 14.96 7.04
C PRO A 69 -1.35 15.56 5.72
N GLY A 70 -1.21 14.75 4.67
CA GLY A 70 -0.85 15.24 3.33
C GLY A 70 -1.89 16.21 2.76
N GLY A 71 -3.18 15.90 2.94
CA GLY A 71 -4.28 16.78 2.57
C GLY A 71 -4.29 18.10 3.34
N LEU A 72 -4.01 18.07 4.66
CA LEU A 72 -3.90 19.28 5.49
C LEU A 72 -2.74 20.16 5.05
N LEU A 73 -1.57 19.61 4.77
CA LEU A 73 -0.42 20.35 4.23
C LEU A 73 -0.74 20.98 2.88
N ALA A 74 -1.44 20.28 1.99
CA ALA A 74 -1.87 20.81 0.70
C ALA A 74 -2.84 21.99 0.86
N LEU A 75 -3.81 21.90 1.77
CA LEU A 75 -4.72 22.99 2.09
C LEU A 75 -3.97 24.18 2.69
N GLU A 76 -3.05 23.95 3.59
CA GLU A 76 -2.21 24.98 4.18
C GLU A 76 -1.38 25.73 3.13
N ALA A 77 -0.78 25.00 2.16
CA ALA A 77 -0.05 25.59 1.05
C ALA A 77 -0.92 26.56 0.22
N ILE A 78 -2.19 26.23 0.02
CA ILE A 78 -3.16 27.12 -0.67
C ILE A 78 -3.47 28.35 0.20
N VAL A 79 -3.75 28.16 1.47
CA VAL A 79 -4.09 29.24 2.41
C VAL A 79 -2.91 30.21 2.57
N MET A 80 -1.68 29.71 2.60
CA MET A 80 -0.47 30.52 2.69
C MET A 80 -0.09 31.21 1.36
N GLY A 81 -0.82 30.94 0.28
CA GLY A 81 -0.55 31.54 -1.03
C GLY A 81 0.67 30.98 -1.76
N LEU A 82 1.20 29.83 -1.32
CA LEU A 82 2.30 29.13 -2.01
C LEU A 82 1.86 28.55 -3.36
N THR A 83 0.59 28.23 -3.47
CA THR A 83 -0.05 27.82 -4.71
C THR A 83 -1.45 28.42 -4.80
N SER A 84 -1.99 28.54 -6.02
CA SER A 84 -3.34 29.04 -6.23
C SER A 84 -4.30 27.89 -6.53
N THR A 85 -5.59 28.11 -6.25
CA THR A 85 -6.65 27.17 -6.64
C THR A 85 -6.69 26.93 -8.15
N LYS A 86 -6.32 27.93 -8.96
CA LYS A 86 -6.20 27.80 -10.42
C LYS A 86 -5.06 26.86 -10.80
N SER A 87 -3.91 26.98 -10.14
CA SER A 87 -2.76 26.09 -10.37
C SER A 87 -3.11 24.66 -10.00
N VAL A 88 -3.79 24.44 -8.86
CA VAL A 88 -4.25 23.11 -8.44
C VAL A 88 -5.22 22.53 -9.47
N PHE A 89 -6.17 23.33 -9.97
CA PHE A 89 -7.10 22.89 -10.99
C PHE A 89 -6.39 22.50 -12.29
N HIS A 90 -5.42 23.30 -12.71
CA HIS A 90 -4.62 23.03 -13.91
C HIS A 90 -3.80 21.73 -13.77
N GLU A 91 -3.21 21.48 -12.59
CA GLU A 91 -2.51 20.22 -12.32
C GLU A 91 -3.44 19.02 -12.35
N ILE A 92 -4.67 19.15 -11.83
CA ILE A 92 -5.69 18.09 -11.90
C ILE A 92 -6.06 17.82 -13.37
N GLU A 93 -6.24 18.88 -14.17
CA GLU A 93 -6.59 18.76 -15.58
C GLU A 93 -5.47 18.09 -16.39
N ASN A 94 -4.21 18.48 -16.16
CA ASN A 94 -3.05 17.89 -16.81
C ASN A 94 -2.81 16.41 -16.43
N ASN A 95 -3.23 16.00 -15.25
CA ASN A 95 -3.06 14.64 -14.73
C ASN A 95 -4.39 13.87 -14.67
N LEU A 96 -5.41 14.29 -15.43
CA LEU A 96 -6.74 13.70 -15.38
C LEU A 96 -6.73 12.20 -15.68
N GLU A 97 -5.91 11.76 -16.62
CA GLU A 97 -5.76 10.35 -17.00
C GLU A 97 -5.29 9.50 -15.82
N VAL A 98 -4.31 9.99 -15.04
CA VAL A 98 -3.80 9.31 -13.83
C VAL A 98 -4.88 9.25 -12.74
N ILE A 99 -5.62 10.33 -12.55
CA ILE A 99 -6.71 10.41 -11.56
C ILE A 99 -7.84 9.44 -11.93
N LEU A 100 -8.25 9.42 -13.20
CA LEU A 100 -9.26 8.49 -13.69
C LEU A 100 -8.79 7.04 -13.57
N LEU A 101 -7.53 6.74 -13.91
CA LEU A 101 -6.96 5.42 -13.69
C LEU A 101 -7.10 4.99 -12.23
N LEU A 102 -6.72 5.86 -11.28
CA LEU A 102 -6.86 5.57 -9.85
C LEU A 102 -8.31 5.27 -9.45
N VAL A 103 -9.26 6.07 -9.91
CA VAL A 103 -10.70 5.88 -9.62
C VAL A 103 -11.21 4.57 -10.19
N PHE A 104 -10.93 4.27 -11.46
CA PHE A 104 -11.36 3.03 -12.11
C PHE A 104 -10.64 1.80 -11.55
N MET A 105 -9.38 1.95 -11.15
CA MET A 105 -8.63 0.89 -10.49
C MET A 105 -9.27 0.50 -9.17
N VAL A 106 -9.62 1.47 -8.30
CA VAL A 106 -10.32 1.20 -7.05
C VAL A 106 -11.67 0.52 -7.29
N ALA A 107 -12.42 0.95 -8.31
CA ALA A 107 -13.66 0.28 -8.69
C ALA A 107 -13.40 -1.15 -9.20
N GLY A 108 -12.39 -1.34 -10.04
CA GLY A 108 -11.98 -2.65 -10.56
C GLY A 108 -11.59 -3.64 -9.47
N ILE A 109 -10.90 -3.18 -8.44
CA ILE A 109 -10.52 -3.95 -7.25
C ILE A 109 -11.74 -4.63 -6.63
N TYR A 110 -12.81 -3.88 -6.45
CA TYR A 110 -14.04 -4.39 -5.84
C TYR A 110 -14.62 -5.58 -6.62
N PHE A 111 -14.65 -5.50 -7.94
CA PHE A 111 -15.17 -6.56 -8.80
C PHE A 111 -14.21 -7.76 -8.92
N MET A 112 -12.92 -7.50 -8.97
CA MET A 112 -11.91 -8.56 -9.17
C MET A 112 -11.53 -9.30 -7.88
N LYS A 113 -11.87 -8.78 -6.70
CA LYS A 113 -11.54 -9.38 -5.40
C LYS A 113 -11.94 -10.86 -5.31
N ASN A 114 -13.16 -11.19 -5.71
CA ASN A 114 -13.66 -12.56 -5.63
C ASN A 114 -12.93 -13.51 -6.59
N LEU A 115 -12.57 -13.02 -7.77
CA LEU A 115 -11.76 -13.79 -8.72
C LEU A 115 -10.38 -14.11 -8.14
N MET A 116 -9.70 -13.11 -7.59
CA MET A 116 -8.39 -13.28 -6.96
C MET A 116 -8.45 -14.25 -5.78
N LEU A 117 -9.45 -14.09 -4.89
CA LEU A 117 -9.67 -15.01 -3.77
C LEU A 117 -9.85 -16.45 -4.29
N THR A 118 -10.59 -16.65 -5.37
CA THR A 118 -10.81 -17.96 -5.97
C THR A 118 -9.52 -18.56 -6.54
N ILE A 119 -8.71 -17.76 -7.25
CA ILE A 119 -7.44 -18.20 -7.83
C ILE A 119 -6.49 -18.65 -6.72
N PHE A 120 -6.20 -17.77 -5.74
CA PHE A 120 -5.24 -18.09 -4.68
C PHE A 120 -5.71 -19.21 -3.76
N THR A 121 -7.01 -19.30 -3.47
CA THR A 121 -7.58 -20.42 -2.70
C THR A 121 -7.45 -21.74 -3.44
N LYS A 122 -7.75 -21.77 -4.74
CA LYS A 122 -7.58 -22.99 -5.56
C LYS A 122 -6.13 -23.41 -5.64
N LEU A 123 -5.18 -22.50 -5.80
CA LEU A 123 -3.74 -22.79 -5.79
C LEU A 123 -3.33 -23.44 -4.46
N LEU A 124 -3.72 -22.87 -3.33
CA LEU A 124 -3.43 -23.41 -1.99
C LEU A 124 -3.98 -24.82 -1.78
N LEU A 125 -5.20 -25.10 -2.25
CA LEU A 125 -5.86 -26.38 -2.04
C LEU A 125 -5.38 -27.46 -3.02
N SER A 126 -4.93 -27.08 -4.23
CA SER A 126 -4.62 -28.05 -5.29
C SER A 126 -3.18 -28.52 -5.29
N ILE A 127 -2.25 -27.74 -4.73
CA ILE A 127 -0.83 -27.99 -4.86
C ILE A 127 -0.23 -28.43 -3.54
N ARG A 128 0.36 -29.62 -3.51
CA ARG A 128 0.99 -30.20 -2.31
C ARG A 128 2.47 -29.85 -2.15
N SER A 129 3.16 -29.50 -3.23
CA SER A 129 4.58 -29.13 -3.19
C SER A 129 4.73 -27.68 -2.75
N LYS A 130 5.42 -27.44 -1.63
CA LYS A 130 5.67 -26.09 -1.09
C LYS A 130 6.38 -25.20 -2.10
N THR A 131 7.41 -25.70 -2.78
CA THR A 131 8.20 -24.96 -3.79
C THR A 131 7.35 -24.60 -5.00
N LEU A 132 6.60 -25.58 -5.54
CA LEU A 132 5.73 -25.32 -6.69
C LEU A 132 4.61 -24.32 -6.34
N LEU A 133 4.07 -24.44 -5.15
CA LEU A 133 3.04 -23.52 -4.67
C LEU A 133 3.56 -22.08 -4.55
N SER A 134 4.75 -21.88 -3.96
CA SER A 134 5.39 -20.58 -3.85
C SER A 134 5.69 -19.97 -5.23
N LEU A 135 6.16 -20.77 -6.17
CA LEU A 135 6.40 -20.34 -7.55
C LEU A 135 5.11 -19.90 -8.24
N LEU A 136 4.05 -20.71 -8.15
CA LEU A 136 2.77 -20.42 -8.77
C LEU A 136 2.08 -19.21 -8.11
N PHE A 137 2.23 -19.01 -6.80
CA PHE A 137 1.78 -17.80 -6.12
C PHE A 137 2.53 -16.57 -6.64
N CYS A 138 3.84 -16.65 -6.79
CA CYS A 138 4.64 -15.56 -7.34
C CYS A 138 4.22 -15.22 -8.78
N ILE A 139 4.10 -16.21 -9.66
CA ILE A 139 3.70 -16.02 -11.07
C ILE A 139 2.27 -15.48 -11.15
N SER A 140 1.33 -16.07 -10.42
CA SER A 140 -0.07 -15.60 -10.42
C SER A 140 -0.19 -14.17 -9.89
N ALA A 141 0.55 -13.86 -8.84
CA ALA A 141 0.61 -12.52 -8.29
C ALA A 141 1.20 -11.52 -9.29
N ALA A 142 2.27 -11.90 -10.01
CA ALA A 142 2.88 -11.05 -11.05
C ALA A 142 1.91 -10.80 -12.21
N VAL A 143 1.27 -11.84 -12.73
CA VAL A 143 0.28 -11.70 -13.81
C VAL A 143 -0.90 -10.83 -13.38
N LEU A 144 -1.45 -11.06 -12.20
CA LEU A 144 -2.57 -10.26 -11.70
C LEU A 144 -2.16 -8.80 -11.44
N SER A 145 -0.97 -8.57 -10.88
CA SER A 145 -0.46 -7.23 -10.60
C SER A 145 -0.11 -6.43 -11.86
N ALA A 146 0.17 -7.08 -12.97
CA ALA A 146 0.37 -6.40 -14.25
C ALA A 146 -0.91 -5.72 -14.76
N PHE A 147 -2.08 -6.21 -14.37
CA PHE A 147 -3.40 -5.67 -14.77
C PHE A 147 -4.15 -4.98 -13.64
N LEU A 148 -3.76 -5.26 -12.40
CA LEU A 148 -4.33 -4.73 -11.19
C LEU A 148 -3.23 -4.07 -10.37
N ASP A 149 -3.60 -3.24 -9.40
CA ASP A 149 -2.63 -2.63 -8.50
C ASP A 149 -1.92 -3.67 -7.60
N ALA A 150 -0.61 -3.51 -7.44
CA ALA A 150 0.22 -4.37 -6.60
C ALA A 150 -0.25 -4.43 -5.14
N LEU A 151 -0.73 -3.30 -4.59
CA LEU A 151 -1.25 -3.24 -3.22
C LEU A 151 -2.50 -4.10 -3.06
N THR A 152 -3.36 -4.10 -4.06
CA THR A 152 -4.60 -4.88 -4.06
C THR A 152 -4.33 -6.37 -4.09
N VAL A 153 -3.47 -6.81 -5.01
CA VAL A 153 -3.08 -8.23 -5.10
C VAL A 153 -2.44 -8.69 -3.80
N THR A 154 -1.53 -7.88 -3.22
CA THR A 154 -0.91 -8.16 -1.92
C THR A 154 -1.93 -8.24 -0.79
N ALA A 155 -2.90 -7.32 -0.73
CA ALA A 155 -3.95 -7.35 0.29
C ALA A 155 -4.80 -8.62 0.22
N VAL A 156 -5.12 -9.10 -1.00
CA VAL A 156 -5.85 -10.35 -1.19
C VAL A 156 -5.00 -11.55 -0.77
N LEU A 157 -3.70 -11.58 -1.13
CA LEU A 157 -2.77 -12.63 -0.68
C LEU A 157 -2.74 -12.74 0.85
N ILE A 158 -2.57 -11.61 1.53
CA ILE A 158 -2.60 -11.56 3.00
C ILE A 158 -3.95 -12.04 3.54
N GLY A 159 -5.06 -11.60 2.95
CA GLY A 159 -6.39 -12.03 3.35
C GLY A 159 -6.62 -13.53 3.24
N VAL A 160 -6.18 -14.14 2.13
CA VAL A 160 -6.24 -15.59 1.91
C VAL A 160 -5.39 -16.33 2.94
N THR A 161 -4.15 -15.92 3.15
CA THR A 161 -3.24 -16.61 4.08
C THR A 161 -3.70 -16.48 5.53
N ILE A 162 -4.23 -15.33 5.94
CA ILE A 162 -4.85 -15.16 7.27
C ILE A 162 -6.06 -16.07 7.41
N GLY A 163 -6.90 -16.19 6.39
CA GLY A 163 -8.05 -17.10 6.39
C GLY A 163 -7.62 -18.55 6.62
N PHE A 164 -6.60 -19.02 5.89
CA PHE A 164 -6.05 -20.37 6.08
C PHE A 164 -5.42 -20.57 7.45
N TYR A 165 -4.68 -19.59 7.96
CA TYR A 165 -4.14 -19.66 9.32
C TYR A 165 -5.24 -19.81 10.36
N ARG A 166 -6.32 -19.03 10.24
CA ARG A 166 -7.46 -19.10 11.18
C ARG A 166 -8.12 -20.46 11.17
N ILE A 167 -8.35 -21.04 9.99
CA ILE A 167 -8.92 -22.37 9.86
C ILE A 167 -8.00 -23.41 10.53
N TYR A 168 -6.71 -23.37 10.23
CA TYR A 168 -5.75 -24.31 10.78
C TYR A 168 -5.64 -24.19 12.32
N HIS A 169 -5.60 -22.96 12.83
CA HIS A 169 -5.56 -22.69 14.27
C HIS A 169 -6.82 -23.19 14.98
N ALA A 170 -8.00 -22.96 14.43
CA ALA A 170 -9.25 -23.46 14.98
C ALA A 170 -9.27 -25.00 15.08
N VAL A 171 -8.83 -25.68 14.01
CA VAL A 171 -8.74 -27.15 13.99
C VAL A 171 -7.68 -27.67 14.98
N ALA A 172 -6.51 -27.03 15.05
CA ALA A 172 -5.43 -27.41 15.97
C ALA A 172 -5.82 -27.27 17.43
N SER A 173 -6.60 -26.25 17.78
CA SER A 173 -7.12 -26.02 19.14
C SER A 173 -8.37 -26.85 19.49
N GLY A 174 -8.87 -27.69 18.55
CA GLY A 174 -10.07 -28.50 18.79
C GLY A 174 -11.37 -27.72 18.76
N GLY A 175 -11.34 -26.47 18.29
CA GLY A 175 -12.51 -25.61 18.10
C GLY A 175 -13.25 -25.88 16.78
N SER A 176 -14.45 -25.30 16.66
CA SER A 176 -15.20 -25.30 15.42
C SER A 176 -14.80 -24.10 14.56
N PHE A 177 -14.71 -24.30 13.25
CA PHE A 177 -14.44 -23.24 12.26
C PHE A 177 -15.48 -22.11 12.30
N SER A 178 -16.70 -22.38 12.76
CA SER A 178 -17.81 -21.41 12.81
C SER A 178 -17.89 -20.61 14.12
N ASP A 179 -16.95 -20.81 15.04
CA ASP A 179 -16.94 -20.08 16.31
C ASP A 179 -16.33 -18.68 16.14
N GLU A 180 -17.15 -17.65 16.03
CA GLU A 180 -16.75 -16.25 15.92
C GLU A 180 -16.02 -15.72 17.16
N SER A 181 -16.16 -16.40 18.31
CA SER A 181 -15.54 -16.05 19.60
C SER A 181 -14.14 -16.63 19.77
N HIS A 182 -13.65 -17.44 18.82
CA HIS A 182 -12.37 -18.13 18.93
C HIS A 182 -11.18 -17.14 18.99
N ASP A 183 -10.37 -17.24 20.03
CA ASP A 183 -9.15 -16.42 20.17
C ASP A 183 -7.97 -17.06 19.41
N TYR A 184 -7.70 -16.55 18.23
CA TYR A 184 -6.60 -16.99 17.36
C TYR A 184 -5.20 -16.63 17.87
N HIS A 185 -5.08 -15.97 19.03
CA HIS A 185 -3.81 -15.64 19.68
C HIS A 185 -3.54 -16.48 20.93
N ALA A 186 -4.54 -17.21 21.43
CA ALA A 186 -4.42 -18.04 22.61
C ALA A 186 -3.97 -19.45 22.23
N ASN A 187 -2.69 -19.75 22.43
CA ASN A 187 -2.12 -21.08 22.19
C ASN A 187 -2.22 -22.01 23.40
N SER A 188 -2.84 -21.57 24.50
CA SER A 188 -2.90 -22.32 25.77
C SER A 188 -3.68 -23.65 25.71
N SER A 189 -4.55 -23.80 24.73
CA SER A 189 -5.36 -25.02 24.52
C SER A 189 -4.74 -25.99 23.50
N ILE A 190 -3.62 -25.62 22.87
CA ILE A 190 -2.99 -26.40 21.80
C ILE A 190 -1.92 -27.32 22.41
N ASN A 191 -1.96 -28.60 22.05
CA ASN A 191 -0.94 -29.58 22.46
C ASN A 191 0.42 -29.20 21.86
N THR A 192 1.53 -29.44 22.56
CA THR A 192 2.90 -29.06 22.18
C THR A 192 3.28 -29.49 20.76
N LEU A 193 2.92 -30.70 20.35
CA LEU A 193 3.19 -31.20 18.99
C LEU A 193 2.41 -30.41 17.92
N LYS A 194 1.14 -30.10 18.19
CA LYS A 194 0.31 -29.29 17.29
C LYS A 194 0.76 -27.83 17.27
N LEU A 195 1.37 -27.34 18.33
CA LEU A 195 1.92 -25.99 18.40
C LEU A 195 3.13 -25.84 17.48
N GLU A 196 4.01 -26.83 17.43
CA GLU A 196 5.15 -26.85 16.52
C GLU A 196 4.70 -26.90 15.05
N GLU A 197 3.73 -27.76 14.74
CA GLU A 197 3.13 -27.82 13.40
C GLU A 197 2.45 -26.50 13.01
N LEU A 198 1.79 -25.80 13.96
CA LEU A 198 1.16 -24.51 13.74
C LEU A 198 2.19 -23.41 13.43
N GLU A 199 3.32 -23.38 14.14
CA GLU A 199 4.39 -22.42 13.89
C GLU A 199 5.10 -22.69 12.54
N ASP A 200 5.30 -23.93 12.17
CA ASP A 200 5.81 -24.32 10.85
C ASP A 200 4.86 -23.89 9.72
N PHE A 201 3.56 -24.09 9.93
CA PHE A 201 2.55 -23.66 8.98
C PHE A 201 2.50 -22.13 8.84
N LYS A 202 2.59 -21.42 9.95
CA LYS A 202 2.66 -19.95 9.97
C LYS A 202 3.92 -19.43 9.27
N ALA A 203 5.08 -20.07 9.48
CA ALA A 203 6.30 -19.74 8.79
C ALA A 203 6.16 -19.96 7.26
N PHE A 204 5.58 -21.08 6.85
CA PHE A 204 5.29 -21.36 5.46
C PHE A 204 4.34 -20.31 4.82
N LEU A 205 3.26 -19.94 5.51
CA LEU A 205 2.32 -18.92 5.00
C LEU A 205 3.01 -17.55 4.86
N ARG A 206 3.89 -17.19 5.80
CA ARG A 206 4.68 -15.96 5.71
C ARG A 206 5.59 -15.97 4.49
N ASP A 207 6.29 -17.07 4.25
CA ASP A 207 7.16 -17.20 3.09
C ASP A 207 6.37 -17.15 1.78
N LEU A 208 5.17 -17.74 1.76
CA LEU A 208 4.25 -17.68 0.63
C LEU A 208 3.82 -16.24 0.31
N VAL A 209 3.47 -15.45 1.34
CA VAL A 209 3.14 -14.02 1.17
C VAL A 209 4.35 -13.24 0.65
N MET A 210 5.54 -13.52 1.15
CA MET A 210 6.76 -12.87 0.68
C MET A 210 7.03 -13.14 -0.80
N HIS A 211 6.89 -14.39 -1.27
CA HIS A 211 7.03 -14.73 -2.69
C HIS A 211 5.93 -14.06 -3.54
N GLY A 212 4.70 -14.03 -3.04
CA GLY A 212 3.61 -13.31 -3.69
C GLY A 212 3.87 -11.82 -3.78
N ALA A 213 4.39 -11.19 -2.72
CA ALA A 213 4.74 -9.76 -2.71
C ALA A 213 5.86 -9.42 -3.72
N VAL A 214 6.88 -10.29 -3.85
CA VAL A 214 7.88 -10.15 -4.91
C VAL A 214 7.24 -10.25 -6.29
N GLY A 215 6.35 -11.21 -6.49
CA GLY A 215 5.59 -11.36 -7.73
C GLY A 215 4.78 -10.10 -8.05
N THR A 216 4.05 -9.54 -7.09
CA THR A 216 3.27 -8.31 -7.31
C THR A 216 4.15 -7.13 -7.69
N ALA A 217 5.30 -6.96 -7.05
CA ALA A 217 6.23 -5.89 -7.38
C ALA A 217 6.77 -6.03 -8.82
N LEU A 218 7.19 -7.23 -9.21
CA LEU A 218 7.68 -7.50 -10.56
C LEU A 218 6.59 -7.31 -11.62
N GLY A 219 5.37 -7.78 -11.34
CA GLY A 219 4.24 -7.63 -12.27
C GLY A 219 3.78 -6.19 -12.44
N GLY A 220 3.70 -5.44 -11.33
CA GLY A 220 3.27 -4.04 -11.33
C GLY A 220 4.19 -3.12 -12.16
N VAL A 221 5.50 -3.40 -12.18
CA VAL A 221 6.46 -2.60 -12.98
C VAL A 221 6.39 -2.91 -14.47
N CYS A 222 5.82 -4.06 -14.87
CA CYS A 222 5.83 -4.50 -16.27
C CYS A 222 4.81 -3.77 -17.16
N THR A 223 3.85 -3.05 -16.59
CA THR A 223 2.80 -2.38 -17.35
C THR A 223 2.55 -0.95 -16.86
N LEU A 224 1.96 -0.12 -17.71
CA LEU A 224 1.50 1.22 -17.32
C LEU A 224 0.41 1.20 -16.26
N VAL A 225 -0.41 0.17 -16.28
CA VAL A 225 -1.62 0.07 -15.46
C VAL A 225 -1.32 -0.56 -14.10
N GLY A 226 -0.25 -1.38 -14.01
CA GLY A 226 0.11 -2.11 -12.79
C GLY A 226 0.47 -1.20 -11.61
N GLU A 227 0.97 0.01 -11.92
CA GLU A 227 1.23 1.03 -10.91
C GLU A 227 0.94 2.43 -11.45
N PRO A 228 0.22 3.30 -10.69
CA PRO A 228 -0.18 4.64 -11.16
C PRO A 228 0.99 5.54 -11.56
N GLN A 229 2.14 5.40 -10.89
CA GLN A 229 3.35 6.16 -11.20
C GLN A 229 3.92 5.83 -12.58
N ASN A 230 3.72 4.62 -13.08
CA ASN A 230 4.19 4.22 -14.41
C ASN A 230 3.50 5.04 -15.49
N LEU A 231 2.20 5.30 -15.36
CA LEU A 231 1.45 6.14 -16.28
C LEU A 231 1.96 7.58 -16.26
N LEU A 232 2.21 8.15 -15.07
CA LEU A 232 2.74 9.50 -14.94
C LEU A 232 4.13 9.62 -15.56
N ILE A 233 5.02 8.65 -15.31
CA ILE A 233 6.36 8.60 -15.88
C ILE A 233 6.27 8.52 -17.41
N ALA A 234 5.42 7.65 -17.94
CA ALA A 234 5.24 7.48 -19.36
C ALA A 234 4.72 8.75 -20.04
N THR A 235 3.74 9.42 -19.42
CA THR A 235 3.20 10.69 -19.94
C THR A 235 4.29 11.77 -19.98
N ILE A 236 5.08 11.93 -18.92
CA ILE A 236 6.16 12.92 -18.85
C ILE A 236 7.30 12.56 -19.81
N ALA A 237 7.62 11.28 -19.97
CA ALA A 237 8.68 10.80 -20.85
C ALA A 237 8.26 10.69 -22.33
N GLY A 238 6.98 10.90 -22.63
CA GLY A 238 6.43 10.75 -23.98
C GLY A 238 6.45 9.30 -24.48
N TRP A 239 6.30 8.32 -23.55
CA TRP A 239 6.26 6.91 -23.93
C TRP A 239 4.89 6.51 -24.43
N GLU A 240 4.85 5.79 -25.54
CA GLU A 240 3.62 5.16 -26.00
C GLU A 240 3.41 3.81 -25.31
N LEU A 241 2.15 3.39 -25.17
CA LEU A 241 1.76 2.11 -24.54
C LEU A 241 2.49 0.89 -25.14
N SER A 242 2.82 0.95 -26.45
CA SER A 242 3.54 -0.10 -27.15
C SER A 242 5.01 -0.22 -26.76
N LEU A 243 5.61 0.82 -26.15
CA LEU A 243 7.03 0.86 -25.80
C LEU A 243 7.33 0.30 -24.40
N ILE A 244 6.30 -0.05 -23.62
CA ILE A 244 6.45 -0.54 -22.25
C ILE A 244 6.64 -2.06 -22.19
N HIS A 245 6.68 -2.74 -23.29
CA HIS A 245 7.29 -4.06 -23.32
C HIS A 245 8.81 -3.89 -23.17
N ILE A 246 9.27 -3.99 -21.91
CA ILE A 246 10.65 -3.75 -21.43
C ILE A 246 11.69 -4.71 -22.06
N SER A 247 11.48 -5.25 -23.21
CA SER A 247 12.42 -6.14 -23.86
C SER A 247 13.33 -5.47 -24.88
N GLU A 248 13.10 -4.20 -25.24
CA GLU A 248 13.98 -3.50 -26.16
C GLU A 248 14.34 -2.11 -25.65
N PRO A 249 15.66 -1.77 -25.59
CA PRO A 249 16.06 -0.39 -25.36
C PRO A 249 15.51 0.45 -26.50
N THR A 250 14.55 1.33 -26.21
CA THR A 250 13.96 2.25 -27.13
C THR A 250 15.06 3.11 -27.76
N ARG A 251 15.31 2.95 -29.06
CA ARG A 251 16.02 3.96 -29.82
C ARG A 251 15.15 5.21 -29.86
N PRO A 252 15.71 6.39 -29.56
CA PRO A 252 15.03 7.62 -29.90
C PRO A 252 14.73 7.57 -31.40
N THR A 253 13.48 7.70 -31.78
CA THR A 253 13.13 7.98 -33.16
C THR A 253 13.45 9.45 -33.40
N ASP A 254 14.49 9.70 -34.19
CA ASP A 254 14.85 11.01 -34.69
C ASP A 254 13.69 11.70 -35.43
#